data_8aacac76b683749e4fbdf799cb339c8c
#
_entry.id   8aacac76b683749e4fbdf799cb339c8c
#
_cell.length_a   1.000
_cell.length_b   1.000
_cell.length_c   1.000
_cell.angle_alpha   90.00
_cell.angle_beta   90.00
_cell.angle_gamma   90.00
#
_symmetry.space_group_name_H-M   'P 1'
#
loop_
_entity.id
_entity.type
_entity.pdbx_description
1 polymer ?
#
loop_
_entity_poly.entity_id
_entity_poly.type
_entity_poly.pdbx_seq_one_letter_code
_entity_poly.pdbx_strand_id
1 'polypeptide(L)'
;MVHDDAMHIGDLARAAGCSTRAIRNYHAAGVLAEPPRDGSGYRVYRIPDIAEVLRIRALVDAGLPLRTIASLPTADETERRSLMREAMESIDMRITELERQRQRLQAMHDGVFGVPSDIRGAVLEVFVGGMHGNADVGCPIGLEDLRAVAAAEVASLELMAYAGVATDATWKLLRRNLLDESRRRASQMGARAWVALADVSARFLENPDSKARRLADEVLAGYRSGIFDGVLGTLREGDVPISPNDVAFRGSQEDVFAWVMESLHNGGGPNDGR
;
A
#
# COMPACT_ATOMS: atom_id res chain seq x y z
N MET A 1 -64.17 7.73 16.90
CA MET A 1 -63.70 8.36 15.65
C MET A 1 -62.29 7.86 15.44
N VAL A 2 -62.12 6.85 14.59
CA VAL A 2 -60.79 6.40 14.16
C VAL A 2 -60.34 7.42 13.11
N HIS A 3 -59.41 8.30 13.42
CA HIS A 3 -58.72 9.11 12.42
C HIS A 3 -58.10 8.13 11.44
N ASP A 4 -58.52 8.21 10.19
CA ASP A 4 -57.95 7.47 9.09
C ASP A 4 -56.55 8.12 8.82
N ASP A 5 -55.55 7.65 9.56
CA ASP A 5 -54.15 8.13 9.46
C ASP A 5 -53.47 7.64 8.17
N ALA A 6 -54.26 7.63 7.10
CA ALA A 6 -53.80 7.28 5.76
C ALA A 6 -52.86 8.37 5.21
N MET A 7 -51.61 8.04 4.93
CA MET A 7 -50.64 8.97 4.37
C MET A 7 -50.08 8.47 3.05
N HIS A 8 -49.64 9.39 2.21
CA HIS A 8 -48.92 9.06 0.97
C HIS A 8 -47.42 8.97 1.15
N ILE A 9 -46.70 8.46 0.14
CA ILE A 9 -45.26 8.25 0.18
C ILE A 9 -44.46 9.53 0.54
N GLY A 10 -44.99 10.70 0.17
CA GLY A 10 -44.33 12.00 0.51
C GLY A 10 -44.41 12.30 2.01
N ASP A 11 -45.54 11.97 2.64
CA ASP A 11 -45.74 12.19 4.07
C ASP A 11 -44.94 11.18 4.89
N LEU A 12 -44.92 9.91 4.47
CA LEU A 12 -44.06 8.86 5.05
C LEU A 12 -42.60 9.27 4.96
N ALA A 13 -42.13 9.75 3.80
CA ALA A 13 -40.76 10.18 3.60
C ALA A 13 -40.37 11.34 4.55
N ARG A 14 -41.27 12.30 4.72
CA ARG A 14 -41.11 13.44 5.63
C ARG A 14 -41.08 12.97 7.09
N ALA A 15 -42.01 12.14 7.47
CA ALA A 15 -42.12 11.59 8.84
C ALA A 15 -40.92 10.73 9.20
N ALA A 16 -40.43 9.92 8.27
CA ALA A 16 -39.24 9.08 8.46
C ALA A 16 -37.90 9.79 8.20
N GLY A 17 -37.91 11.07 7.78
CA GLY A 17 -36.71 11.86 7.50
C GLY A 17 -35.86 11.30 6.35
N CYS A 18 -36.48 10.74 5.30
CA CYS A 18 -35.79 10.19 4.13
C CYS A 18 -36.43 10.66 2.82
N SER A 19 -35.87 10.26 1.68
CA SER A 19 -36.44 10.59 0.37
C SER A 19 -37.48 9.55 -0.07
N THR A 20 -38.46 9.95 -0.89
CA THR A 20 -39.41 9.03 -1.53
C THR A 20 -38.68 8.00 -2.42
N ARG A 21 -37.49 8.34 -2.94
CA ARG A 21 -36.64 7.43 -3.70
C ARG A 21 -36.10 6.31 -2.80
N ALA A 22 -35.70 6.62 -1.56
CA ALA A 22 -35.25 5.63 -0.59
C ALA A 22 -36.37 4.62 -0.28
N ILE A 23 -37.60 5.09 -0.03
CA ILE A 23 -38.75 4.24 0.23
C ILE A 23 -39.05 3.31 -0.96
N ARG A 24 -38.99 3.85 -2.19
CA ARG A 24 -39.15 3.02 -3.40
C ARG A 24 -38.07 1.96 -3.54
N ASN A 25 -36.82 2.32 -3.16
CA ASN A 25 -35.73 1.36 -3.15
C ASN A 25 -35.91 0.28 -2.09
N TYR A 26 -36.47 0.61 -0.92
CA TYR A 26 -36.79 -0.36 0.13
C TYR A 26 -37.86 -1.36 -0.31
N HIS A 27 -38.89 -0.90 -1.03
CA HIS A 27 -39.86 -1.78 -1.65
C HIS A 27 -39.21 -2.69 -2.72
N ALA A 28 -38.41 -2.09 -3.61
CA ALA A 28 -37.76 -2.85 -4.69
C ALA A 28 -36.76 -3.91 -4.14
N ALA A 29 -36.13 -3.62 -3.01
CA ALA A 29 -35.24 -4.55 -2.32
C ALA A 29 -35.96 -5.59 -1.44
N GLY A 30 -37.30 -5.50 -1.31
CA GLY A 30 -38.08 -6.41 -0.49
C GLY A 30 -37.93 -6.23 1.02
N VAL A 31 -37.27 -5.14 1.47
CA VAL A 31 -37.07 -4.85 2.91
C VAL A 31 -38.26 -4.14 3.53
N LEU A 32 -39.07 -3.48 2.71
CA LEU A 32 -40.35 -2.86 3.10
C LEU A 32 -41.49 -3.48 2.29
N ALA A 33 -42.50 -4.00 2.97
CA ALA A 33 -43.67 -4.59 2.31
C ALA A 33 -44.44 -3.55 1.51
N GLU A 34 -45.00 -3.93 0.36
CA GLU A 34 -45.87 -3.05 -0.43
C GLU A 34 -47.18 -2.82 0.37
N PRO A 35 -47.56 -1.54 0.63
CA PRO A 35 -48.77 -1.22 1.32
C PRO A 35 -50.00 -1.37 0.39
N PRO A 36 -51.23 -1.44 0.93
CA PRO A 36 -52.44 -1.42 0.14
C PRO A 36 -52.58 -0.12 -0.67
N ARG A 37 -53.40 -0.16 -1.72
CA ARG A 37 -53.70 1.02 -2.54
C ARG A 37 -55.12 1.48 -2.24
N ASP A 38 -55.33 2.78 -2.32
CA ASP A 38 -56.65 3.37 -2.24
C ASP A 38 -57.47 3.17 -3.53
N GLY A 39 -58.73 3.66 -3.52
CA GLY A 39 -59.63 3.60 -4.68
C GLY A 39 -59.13 4.39 -5.91
N SER A 40 -58.14 5.25 -5.73
CA SER A 40 -57.48 6.02 -6.79
C SER A 40 -56.17 5.38 -7.26
N GLY A 41 -55.77 4.23 -6.70
CA GLY A 41 -54.60 3.47 -7.06
C GLY A 41 -53.33 3.91 -6.36
N TYR A 42 -53.34 4.89 -5.47
CA TYR A 42 -52.16 5.32 -4.72
C TYR A 42 -51.89 4.43 -3.51
N ARG A 43 -50.61 4.23 -3.20
CA ARG A 43 -50.14 3.52 -2.01
C ARG A 43 -50.51 4.28 -0.74
N VAL A 44 -51.11 3.60 0.22
CA VAL A 44 -51.53 4.19 1.50
C VAL A 44 -50.70 3.57 2.63
N TYR A 45 -49.99 4.43 3.33
CA TYR A 45 -49.15 4.09 4.45
C TYR A 45 -49.79 4.48 5.77
N ARG A 46 -49.37 3.83 6.87
CA ARG A 46 -49.86 4.04 8.23
C ARG A 46 -48.71 4.20 9.22
N ILE A 47 -49.02 4.53 10.46
CA ILE A 47 -48.03 4.71 11.54
C ILE A 47 -47.07 3.50 11.67
N PRO A 48 -47.50 2.22 11.58
CA PRO A 48 -46.58 1.11 11.60
C PRO A 48 -45.53 1.14 10.47
N ASP A 49 -45.90 1.65 9.29
CA ASP A 49 -44.99 1.76 8.16
C ASP A 49 -43.87 2.79 8.44
N ILE A 50 -44.18 3.85 9.21
CA ILE A 50 -43.17 4.82 9.65
C ILE A 50 -42.15 4.11 10.53
N ALA A 51 -42.61 3.34 11.52
CA ALA A 51 -41.72 2.62 12.43
C ALA A 51 -40.82 1.62 11.68
N GLU A 52 -41.36 0.93 10.67
CA GLU A 52 -40.61 -0.01 9.86
C GLU A 52 -39.58 0.69 8.99
N VAL A 53 -39.92 1.83 8.36
CA VAL A 53 -38.94 2.64 7.60
C VAL A 53 -37.83 3.18 8.51
N LEU A 54 -38.17 3.64 9.73
CA LEU A 54 -37.17 4.07 10.70
C LEU A 54 -36.24 2.94 11.12
N ARG A 55 -36.78 1.73 11.33
CA ARG A 55 -35.97 0.54 11.63
C ARG A 55 -35.03 0.19 10.48
N ILE A 56 -35.55 0.17 9.25
CA ILE A 56 -34.72 -0.09 8.05
C ILE A 56 -33.62 0.97 7.93
N ARG A 57 -33.94 2.26 8.13
CA ARG A 57 -32.95 3.34 8.10
C ARG A 57 -31.84 3.16 9.13
N ALA A 58 -32.21 2.85 10.38
CA ALA A 58 -31.23 2.62 11.43
C ALA A 58 -30.23 1.52 11.06
N LEU A 59 -30.70 0.45 10.42
CA LEU A 59 -29.84 -0.64 9.94
C LEU A 59 -28.98 -0.22 8.74
N VAL A 60 -29.53 0.55 7.80
CA VAL A 60 -28.76 1.11 6.67
C VAL A 60 -27.71 2.12 7.15
N ASP A 61 -28.07 2.98 8.09
CA ASP A 61 -27.15 3.97 8.67
C ASP A 61 -26.05 3.29 9.49
N ALA A 62 -26.34 2.10 10.06
CA ALA A 62 -25.34 1.22 10.66
C ALA A 62 -24.47 0.46 9.64
N GLY A 63 -24.67 0.69 8.34
CA GLY A 63 -23.86 0.11 7.26
C GLY A 63 -24.31 -1.25 6.74
N LEU A 64 -25.47 -1.77 7.17
CA LEU A 64 -25.95 -3.06 6.66
C LEU A 64 -26.47 -2.92 5.22
N PRO A 65 -26.04 -3.81 4.31
CA PRO A 65 -26.61 -3.87 2.95
C PRO A 65 -28.09 -4.24 2.98
N LEU A 66 -28.89 -3.70 2.06
CA LEU A 66 -30.34 -3.99 1.99
C LEU A 66 -30.64 -5.48 1.88
N ARG A 67 -29.81 -6.25 1.13
CA ARG A 67 -29.96 -7.72 1.03
C ARG A 67 -29.86 -8.41 2.39
N THR A 68 -28.94 -7.97 3.24
CA THR A 68 -28.79 -8.49 4.61
C THR A 68 -29.99 -8.12 5.46
N ILE A 69 -30.49 -6.88 5.34
CA ILE A 69 -31.67 -6.42 6.07
C ILE A 69 -32.92 -7.26 5.65
N ALA A 70 -33.05 -7.61 4.37
CA ALA A 70 -34.14 -8.42 3.86
C ALA A 70 -34.16 -9.85 4.44
N SER A 71 -33.01 -10.44 4.74
CA SER A 71 -32.91 -11.79 5.31
C SER A 71 -33.09 -11.83 6.84
N LEU A 72 -32.94 -10.72 7.56
CA LEU A 72 -33.04 -10.67 9.03
C LEU A 72 -34.37 -11.20 9.61
N PRO A 73 -35.56 -10.96 9.00
CA PRO A 73 -36.83 -11.45 9.55
C PRO A 73 -36.98 -12.97 9.52
N THR A 74 -36.32 -13.65 8.57
CA THR A 74 -36.37 -15.09 8.38
C THR A 74 -35.19 -15.83 8.98
N ALA A 75 -34.13 -15.13 9.37
CA ALA A 75 -32.94 -15.68 9.96
C ALA A 75 -33.20 -16.20 11.39
N ASP A 76 -32.65 -17.36 11.70
CA ASP A 76 -32.58 -17.82 13.09
C ASP A 76 -31.59 -16.99 13.90
N GLU A 77 -31.50 -17.21 15.22
CA GLU A 77 -30.63 -16.43 16.09
C GLU A 77 -29.14 -16.60 15.78
N THR A 78 -28.72 -17.78 15.33
CA THR A 78 -27.32 -18.06 14.96
C THR A 78 -26.97 -17.37 13.67
N GLU A 79 -27.84 -17.45 12.67
CA GLU A 79 -27.70 -16.79 11.38
C GLU A 79 -27.72 -15.27 11.53
N ARG A 80 -28.59 -14.72 12.38
CA ARG A 80 -28.65 -13.29 12.68
C ARG A 80 -27.34 -12.78 13.29
N ARG A 81 -26.76 -13.53 14.22
CA ARG A 81 -25.45 -13.20 14.82
C ARG A 81 -24.32 -13.26 13.80
N SER A 82 -24.35 -14.24 12.87
CA SER A 82 -23.36 -14.33 11.80
C SER A 82 -23.43 -13.11 10.88
N LEU A 83 -24.63 -12.74 10.42
CA LEU A 83 -24.84 -11.56 9.56
C LEU A 83 -24.35 -10.25 10.23
N MET A 84 -24.60 -10.11 11.54
CA MET A 84 -24.11 -8.93 12.28
C MET A 84 -22.58 -8.93 12.39
N ARG A 85 -21.97 -10.07 12.64
CA ARG A 85 -20.51 -10.19 12.71
C ARG A 85 -19.86 -9.85 11.36
N GLU A 86 -20.34 -10.41 10.26
CA GLU A 86 -19.86 -10.10 8.92
C GLU A 86 -19.97 -8.60 8.59
N ALA A 87 -21.08 -7.96 9.00
CA ALA A 87 -21.24 -6.52 8.82
C ALA A 87 -20.22 -5.73 9.65
N MET A 88 -19.94 -6.12 10.90
CA MET A 88 -18.93 -5.49 11.75
C MET A 88 -17.53 -5.65 11.15
N GLU A 89 -17.16 -6.85 10.72
CA GLU A 89 -15.87 -7.12 10.05
C GLU A 89 -15.69 -6.26 8.80
N SER A 90 -16.76 -6.07 8.00
CA SER A 90 -16.73 -5.19 6.83
C SER A 90 -16.51 -3.73 7.21
N ILE A 91 -17.09 -3.25 8.31
CA ILE A 91 -16.87 -1.89 8.82
C ILE A 91 -15.44 -1.74 9.33
N ASP A 92 -14.89 -2.72 10.05
CA ASP A 92 -13.53 -2.69 10.56
C ASP A 92 -12.49 -2.62 9.42
N MET A 93 -12.72 -3.40 8.34
CA MET A 93 -11.89 -3.28 7.12
C MET A 93 -11.95 -1.88 6.52
N ARG A 94 -13.15 -1.27 6.49
CA ARG A 94 -13.31 0.09 5.96
C ARG A 94 -12.66 1.15 6.85
N ILE A 95 -12.73 1.00 8.17
CA ILE A 95 -12.04 1.87 9.13
C ILE A 95 -10.54 1.80 8.88
N THR A 96 -9.98 0.59 8.78
CA THR A 96 -8.56 0.38 8.49
C THR A 96 -8.12 1.07 7.20
N GLU A 97 -8.90 0.97 6.13
CA GLU A 97 -8.59 1.63 4.85
C GLU A 97 -8.71 3.15 4.95
N LEU A 98 -9.73 3.68 5.63
CA LEU A 98 -9.86 5.12 5.86
C LEU A 98 -8.72 5.68 6.73
N GLU A 99 -8.25 4.92 7.71
CA GLU A 99 -7.09 5.29 8.52
C GLU A 99 -5.81 5.34 7.67
N ARG A 100 -5.61 4.39 6.77
CA ARG A 100 -4.50 4.43 5.79
C ARG A 100 -4.59 5.66 4.88
N GLN A 101 -5.78 5.98 4.37
CA GLN A 101 -6.01 7.17 3.53
C GLN A 101 -5.71 8.45 4.31
N ARG A 102 -6.18 8.55 5.55
CA ARG A 102 -5.89 9.69 6.43
C ARG A 102 -4.40 9.85 6.68
N GLN A 103 -3.68 8.75 6.94
CA GLN A 103 -2.23 8.80 7.14
C GLN A 103 -1.48 9.27 5.89
N ARG A 104 -1.90 8.83 4.68
CA ARG A 104 -1.33 9.32 3.42
C ARG A 104 -1.54 10.83 3.26
N LEU A 105 -2.77 11.31 3.50
CA LEU A 105 -3.08 12.74 3.42
C LEU A 105 -2.32 13.55 4.45
N GLN A 106 -2.15 13.03 5.66
CA GLN A 106 -1.36 13.68 6.71
C GLN A 106 0.11 13.80 6.30
N ALA A 107 0.70 12.74 5.75
CA ALA A 107 2.07 12.77 5.23
C ALA A 107 2.23 13.81 4.09
N MET A 108 1.22 13.94 3.22
CA MET A 108 1.18 14.99 2.19
C MET A 108 1.12 16.39 2.78
N HIS A 109 0.28 16.59 3.80
CA HIS A 109 0.12 17.87 4.48
C HIS A 109 1.41 18.30 5.20
N ASP A 110 2.10 17.37 5.82
CA ASP A 110 3.35 17.61 6.56
C ASP A 110 4.58 17.75 5.64
N GLY A 111 4.37 17.80 4.32
CA GLY A 111 5.42 18.01 3.32
C GLY A 111 6.32 16.78 3.08
N VAL A 112 5.95 15.63 3.61
CA VAL A 112 6.67 14.34 3.45
C VAL A 112 6.00 13.51 2.36
N PHE A 113 5.69 14.14 1.22
CA PHE A 113 5.21 13.40 0.06
C PHE A 113 6.40 12.89 -0.75
N GLY A 114 6.61 11.59 -0.71
CA GLY A 114 7.75 10.93 -1.34
C GLY A 114 8.98 10.86 -0.43
N VAL A 115 10.16 10.81 -1.03
CA VAL A 115 11.44 10.80 -0.32
C VAL A 115 11.74 12.18 0.23
N PRO A 116 12.06 12.33 1.53
CA PRO A 116 12.50 13.61 2.09
C PRO A 116 13.65 14.22 1.27
N SER A 117 13.57 15.53 1.02
CA SER A 117 14.52 16.22 0.12
C SER A 117 15.98 16.13 0.57
N ASP A 118 16.22 16.11 1.88
CA ASP A 118 17.53 15.91 2.47
C ASP A 118 18.10 14.51 2.18
N ILE A 119 17.27 13.49 2.26
CA ILE A 119 17.64 12.09 1.92
C ILE A 119 17.88 11.98 0.42
N ARG A 120 16.96 12.51 -0.42
CA ARG A 120 17.11 12.50 -1.88
C ARG A 120 18.45 13.11 -2.30
N GLY A 121 18.74 14.31 -1.81
CA GLY A 121 20.00 15.01 -2.10
C GLY A 121 21.22 14.22 -1.66
N ALA A 122 21.21 13.69 -0.44
CA ALA A 122 22.33 12.92 0.11
C ALA A 122 22.55 11.58 -0.63
N VAL A 123 21.49 10.87 -1.04
CA VAL A 123 21.63 9.65 -1.85
C VAL A 123 22.27 9.96 -3.20
N LEU A 124 21.81 11.00 -3.89
CA LEU A 124 22.42 11.43 -5.16
C LEU A 124 23.90 11.78 -4.96
N GLU A 125 24.24 12.49 -3.88
CA GLU A 125 25.63 12.86 -3.56
C GLU A 125 26.51 11.64 -3.30
N VAL A 126 26.02 10.62 -2.59
CA VAL A 126 26.78 9.38 -2.33
C VAL A 126 27.26 8.76 -3.63
N PHE A 127 26.38 8.59 -4.61
CA PHE A 127 26.73 7.88 -5.86
C PHE A 127 27.48 8.76 -6.87
N VAL A 128 27.23 10.08 -6.89
CA VAL A 128 27.80 11.02 -7.87
C VAL A 128 28.97 11.80 -7.30
N GLY A 129 28.95 12.16 -6.01
CA GLY A 129 29.94 13.03 -5.37
C GLY A 129 31.31 12.40 -5.11
N GLY A 130 31.39 11.07 -5.08
CA GLY A 130 32.65 10.34 -4.82
C GLY A 130 33.71 10.42 -5.94
N MET A 131 33.48 11.18 -7.00
CA MET A 131 34.41 11.34 -8.14
C MET A 131 35.40 12.50 -8.01
N HIS A 132 35.40 13.27 -6.92
CA HIS A 132 36.28 14.40 -6.73
C HIS A 132 37.67 14.02 -6.14
N GLY A 133 37.87 12.72 -5.85
CA GLY A 133 39.15 12.21 -5.33
C GLY A 133 39.71 11.10 -6.20
N ASN A 134 40.71 11.37 -6.99
CA ASN A 134 41.44 10.49 -7.90
C ASN A 134 40.62 10.00 -9.11
N ALA A 135 40.81 10.67 -10.23
CA ALA A 135 40.72 10.07 -11.55
C ALA A 135 41.79 8.96 -11.62
N ASP A 136 41.51 7.79 -11.05
CA ASP A 136 42.33 6.61 -11.24
C ASP A 136 42.14 6.18 -12.71
N VAL A 137 43.25 6.41 -13.43
CA VAL A 137 43.45 6.05 -14.82
C VAL A 137 43.15 4.57 -14.97
N GLY A 138 41.95 4.23 -15.48
CA GLY A 138 41.64 2.85 -15.87
C GLY A 138 40.26 2.29 -15.59
N CYS A 139 39.33 3.03 -14.96
CA CYS A 139 37.96 2.52 -14.79
C CYS A 139 37.03 3.15 -15.85
N PRO A 140 36.43 2.38 -16.75
CA PRO A 140 35.56 2.88 -17.84
C PRO A 140 34.15 3.28 -17.39
N ILE A 141 33.93 3.44 -16.07
CA ILE A 141 32.60 3.75 -15.53
C ILE A 141 32.36 5.25 -15.67
N GLY A 142 31.37 5.60 -16.51
CA GLY A 142 31.00 6.97 -16.78
C GLY A 142 30.19 7.59 -15.61
N LEU A 143 30.31 8.92 -15.47
CA LEU A 143 29.48 9.67 -14.52
C LEU A 143 27.97 9.50 -14.79
N GLU A 144 27.60 9.32 -16.05
CA GLU A 144 26.20 9.09 -16.44
C GLU A 144 25.66 7.75 -15.94
N ASP A 145 26.48 6.69 -15.95
CA ASP A 145 26.07 5.38 -15.43
C ASP A 145 25.82 5.43 -13.93
N LEU A 146 26.68 6.11 -13.17
CA LEU A 146 26.48 6.30 -11.73
C LEU A 146 25.28 7.21 -11.41
N ARG A 147 25.00 8.20 -12.25
CA ARG A 147 23.76 9.00 -12.13
C ARG A 147 22.53 8.15 -12.37
N ALA A 148 22.58 7.23 -13.33
CA ALA A 148 21.48 6.32 -13.58
C ALA A 148 21.23 5.39 -12.39
N VAL A 149 22.29 4.86 -11.76
CA VAL A 149 22.17 4.08 -10.51
C VAL A 149 21.54 4.93 -9.40
N ALA A 150 22.07 6.14 -9.16
CA ALA A 150 21.55 7.05 -8.15
C ALA A 150 20.06 7.37 -8.37
N ALA A 151 19.66 7.61 -9.62
CA ALA A 151 18.26 7.87 -9.98
C ALA A 151 17.37 6.65 -9.73
N ALA A 152 17.85 5.44 -10.04
CA ALA A 152 17.12 4.20 -9.77
C ALA A 152 16.93 3.96 -8.26
N GLU A 153 17.95 4.23 -7.44
CA GLU A 153 17.85 4.09 -5.98
C GLU A 153 16.84 5.10 -5.39
N VAL A 154 16.88 6.35 -5.87
CA VAL A 154 15.90 7.37 -5.46
C VAL A 154 14.48 6.94 -5.90
N ALA A 155 14.30 6.44 -7.12
CA ALA A 155 13.01 5.97 -7.60
C ALA A 155 12.49 4.78 -6.77
N SER A 156 13.36 3.86 -6.35
CA SER A 156 13.01 2.76 -5.45
C SER A 156 12.52 3.27 -4.08
N LEU A 157 13.18 4.27 -3.52
CA LEU A 157 12.74 4.93 -2.28
C LEU A 157 11.40 5.66 -2.47
N GLU A 158 11.19 6.31 -3.62
CA GLU A 158 9.91 6.95 -3.97
C GLU A 158 8.77 5.93 -4.05
N LEU A 159 9.00 4.79 -4.70
CA LEU A 159 8.03 3.70 -4.75
C LEU A 159 7.65 3.23 -3.34
N MET A 160 8.63 3.02 -2.45
CA MET A 160 8.37 2.64 -1.05
C MET A 160 7.59 3.72 -0.30
N ALA A 161 7.89 5.00 -0.54
CA ALA A 161 7.18 6.12 0.06
C ALA A 161 5.73 6.20 -0.44
N TYR A 162 5.51 6.13 -1.75
CA TYR A 162 4.16 6.20 -2.36
C TYR A 162 3.31 4.97 -2.05
N ALA A 163 3.92 3.79 -1.97
CA ALA A 163 3.25 2.57 -1.51
C ALA A 163 2.88 2.63 -0.01
N GLY A 164 3.43 3.60 0.74
CA GLY A 164 3.19 3.76 2.18
C GLY A 164 3.84 2.68 3.04
N VAL A 165 4.83 1.96 2.49
CA VAL A 165 5.59 0.94 3.23
C VAL A 165 6.78 1.55 3.97
N ALA A 166 7.36 2.66 3.48
CA ALA A 166 8.39 3.40 4.19
C ALA A 166 7.81 4.10 5.43
N THR A 167 8.49 3.98 6.57
CA THR A 167 8.09 4.53 7.86
C THR A 167 9.02 5.66 8.32
N ASP A 168 8.66 6.36 9.40
CA ASP A 168 9.59 7.31 10.05
C ASP A 168 10.89 6.63 10.48
N ALA A 169 10.83 5.36 10.89
CA ALA A 169 12.01 4.58 11.24
C ALA A 169 12.91 4.37 10.01
N THR A 170 12.33 4.15 8.84
CA THR A 170 13.04 4.04 7.56
C THR A 170 13.86 5.30 7.28
N TRP A 171 13.22 6.47 7.37
CA TRP A 171 13.89 7.74 7.11
C TRP A 171 14.95 8.10 8.15
N LYS A 172 14.69 7.81 9.44
CA LYS A 172 15.67 7.99 10.52
C LYS A 172 16.90 7.11 10.32
N LEU A 173 16.70 5.85 9.93
CA LEU A 173 17.78 4.92 9.67
C LEU A 173 18.62 5.36 8.47
N LEU A 174 17.98 5.74 7.36
CA LEU A 174 18.68 6.25 6.17
C LEU A 174 19.50 7.48 6.47
N ARG A 175 18.95 8.47 7.21
CA ARG A 175 19.73 9.66 7.62
C ARG A 175 20.98 9.27 8.40
N ARG A 176 20.85 8.34 9.35
CA ARG A 176 21.99 7.85 10.13
C ARG A 176 23.04 7.18 9.25
N ASN A 177 22.59 6.30 8.35
CA ASN A 177 23.50 5.57 7.45
C ASN A 177 24.19 6.50 6.45
N LEU A 178 23.50 7.54 5.97
CA LEU A 178 24.06 8.54 5.06
C LEU A 178 25.15 9.40 5.69
N LEU A 179 25.21 9.51 7.03
CA LEU A 179 26.28 10.22 7.76
C LEU A 179 27.53 9.36 7.97
N ASP A 180 27.41 8.05 7.79
CA ASP A 180 28.51 7.10 7.98
C ASP A 180 29.35 6.97 6.70
N GLU A 181 30.60 7.41 6.79
CA GLU A 181 31.54 7.41 5.65
C GLU A 181 31.85 6.00 5.15
N SER A 182 31.92 5.00 6.03
CA SER A 182 32.18 3.61 5.65
C SER A 182 31.03 3.03 4.85
N ARG A 183 29.78 3.33 5.24
CA ARG A 183 28.55 2.94 4.54
C ARG A 183 28.43 3.61 3.18
N ARG A 184 28.76 4.89 3.10
CA ARG A 184 28.81 5.64 1.82
C ARG A 184 29.79 4.98 0.84
N ARG A 185 31.00 4.64 1.30
CA ARG A 185 32.01 3.94 0.48
C ARG A 185 31.56 2.56 0.03
N ALA A 186 30.96 1.78 0.92
CA ALA A 186 30.42 0.47 0.56
C ALA A 186 29.36 0.57 -0.54
N SER A 187 28.43 1.52 -0.44
CA SER A 187 27.42 1.77 -1.50
C SER A 187 28.05 2.23 -2.82
N GLN A 188 29.07 3.08 -2.78
CA GLN A 188 29.81 3.50 -3.98
C GLN A 188 30.51 2.33 -4.67
N MET A 189 31.12 1.42 -3.90
CA MET A 189 31.76 0.22 -4.44
C MET A 189 30.71 -0.70 -5.08
N GLY A 190 29.59 -0.97 -4.40
CA GLY A 190 28.48 -1.75 -4.94
C GLY A 190 27.90 -1.16 -6.23
N ALA A 191 27.73 0.17 -6.29
CA ALA A 191 27.24 0.83 -7.50
C ALA A 191 28.22 0.71 -8.68
N ARG A 192 29.50 0.83 -8.45
CA ARG A 192 30.52 0.60 -9.49
C ARG A 192 30.52 -0.84 -9.97
N ALA A 193 30.42 -1.80 -9.07
CA ALA A 193 30.32 -3.22 -9.41
C ALA A 193 29.04 -3.48 -10.24
N TRP A 194 27.93 -2.84 -9.87
CA TRP A 194 26.66 -2.93 -10.62
C TRP A 194 26.79 -2.44 -12.05
N VAL A 195 27.41 -1.28 -12.27
CA VAL A 195 27.66 -0.73 -13.62
C VAL A 195 28.55 -1.67 -14.41
N ALA A 196 29.63 -2.18 -13.79
CA ALA A 196 30.57 -3.10 -14.46
C ALA A 196 29.91 -4.44 -14.89
N LEU A 197 28.83 -4.86 -14.27
CA LEU A 197 28.07 -6.07 -14.65
C LEU A 197 27.36 -5.93 -16.01
N ALA A 198 27.11 -4.73 -16.50
CA ALA A 198 26.46 -4.50 -17.78
C ALA A 198 27.25 -5.13 -18.96
N ASP A 199 28.56 -5.22 -18.82
CA ASP A 199 29.48 -5.77 -19.85
C ASP A 199 29.94 -7.21 -19.57
N VAL A 200 29.35 -7.88 -18.56
CA VAL A 200 29.75 -9.23 -18.13
C VAL A 200 28.62 -10.22 -18.41
N SER A 201 28.99 -11.43 -18.90
CA SER A 201 27.99 -12.48 -19.14
C SER A 201 27.58 -13.21 -17.85
N ALA A 202 26.27 -13.45 -17.69
CA ALA A 202 25.69 -14.15 -16.54
C ALA A 202 26.13 -15.63 -16.39
N ARG A 203 26.64 -16.25 -17.44
CA ARG A 203 27.04 -17.68 -17.43
C ARG A 203 28.02 -18.06 -16.32
N PHE A 204 28.61 -17.09 -15.65
CA PHE A 204 29.66 -17.31 -14.66
C PHE A 204 29.22 -17.08 -13.21
N LEU A 205 27.92 -16.81 -12.94
CA LEU A 205 27.43 -16.62 -11.56
C LEU A 205 27.61 -17.87 -10.68
N GLU A 206 27.54 -19.05 -11.25
CA GLU A 206 27.72 -20.32 -10.54
C GLU A 206 29.19 -20.62 -10.21
N ASN A 207 30.14 -19.93 -10.87
CA ASN A 207 31.57 -20.11 -10.60
C ASN A 207 32.05 -19.02 -9.60
N PRO A 208 32.47 -19.39 -8.37
CA PRO A 208 32.95 -18.46 -7.35
C PRO A 208 34.14 -17.60 -7.78
N ASP A 209 34.97 -18.11 -8.70
CA ASP A 209 36.16 -17.42 -9.20
C ASP A 209 35.87 -16.52 -10.41
N SER A 210 34.63 -16.48 -10.88
CA SER A 210 34.26 -15.67 -12.03
C SER A 210 34.27 -14.17 -11.71
N LYS A 211 34.51 -13.34 -12.75
CA LYS A 211 34.39 -11.86 -12.62
C LYS A 211 32.96 -11.48 -12.25
N ALA A 212 31.96 -12.12 -12.83
CA ALA A 212 30.55 -11.85 -12.55
C ALA A 212 30.22 -12.10 -11.07
N ARG A 213 30.70 -13.22 -10.51
CA ARG A 213 30.47 -13.56 -9.10
C ARG A 213 31.12 -12.57 -8.15
N ARG A 214 32.37 -12.16 -8.37
CA ARG A 214 33.04 -11.15 -7.55
C ARG A 214 32.29 -9.81 -7.56
N LEU A 215 31.85 -9.36 -8.74
CA LEU A 215 31.07 -8.13 -8.86
C LEU A 215 29.70 -8.27 -8.16
N ALA A 216 29.05 -9.42 -8.25
CA ALA A 216 27.79 -9.67 -7.55
C ALA A 216 27.96 -9.64 -6.02
N ASP A 217 29.05 -10.22 -5.51
CA ASP A 217 29.39 -10.17 -4.08
C ASP A 217 29.66 -8.73 -3.62
N GLU A 218 30.30 -7.88 -4.43
CA GLU A 218 30.51 -6.45 -4.16
C GLU A 218 29.18 -5.69 -4.13
N VAL A 219 28.26 -5.98 -5.06
CA VAL A 219 26.90 -5.40 -5.05
C VAL A 219 26.15 -5.78 -3.78
N LEU A 220 26.17 -7.07 -3.43
CA LEU A 220 25.52 -7.56 -2.21
C LEU A 220 26.13 -6.93 -0.94
N ALA A 221 27.46 -6.80 -0.88
CA ALA A 221 28.15 -6.11 0.20
C ALA A 221 27.74 -4.63 0.28
N GLY A 222 27.57 -3.96 -0.87
CA GLY A 222 27.06 -2.60 -0.95
C GLY A 222 25.70 -2.40 -0.33
N TYR A 223 24.79 -3.38 -0.46
CA TYR A 223 23.49 -3.35 0.21
C TYR A 223 23.56 -3.72 1.69
N ARG A 224 24.33 -4.77 2.06
CA ARG A 224 24.43 -5.26 3.44
C ARG A 224 25.22 -4.34 4.38
N SER A 225 26.18 -3.58 3.87
CA SER A 225 27.06 -2.72 4.66
C SER A 225 26.98 -1.25 4.25
N GLY A 226 26.14 -0.92 3.27
CA GLY A 226 26.00 0.43 2.72
C GLY A 226 24.90 1.25 3.39
N ILE A 227 24.49 2.30 2.69
CA ILE A 227 23.46 3.24 3.18
C ILE A 227 22.09 2.58 3.34
N PHE A 228 21.82 1.47 2.64
CA PHE A 228 20.54 0.73 2.70
C PHE A 228 20.54 -0.40 3.74
N ASP A 229 21.63 -0.59 4.48
CA ASP A 229 21.70 -1.63 5.51
C ASP A 229 20.59 -1.46 6.57
N GLY A 230 19.85 -2.56 6.80
CA GLY A 230 18.74 -2.61 7.75
C GLY A 230 17.45 -1.91 7.30
N VAL A 231 17.44 -1.24 6.13
CA VAL A 231 16.28 -0.47 5.64
C VAL A 231 15.08 -1.39 5.42
N LEU A 232 15.24 -2.56 4.83
CA LEU A 232 14.15 -3.52 4.60
C LEU A 232 13.44 -3.91 5.90
N GLY A 233 14.16 -4.06 7.00
CA GLY A 233 13.60 -4.37 8.32
C GLY A 233 12.78 -3.24 8.96
N THR A 234 12.78 -2.05 8.38
CA THR A 234 11.99 -0.89 8.86
C THR A 234 10.72 -0.66 8.05
N LEU A 235 10.53 -1.41 6.96
CA LEU A 235 9.36 -1.30 6.11
C LEU A 235 8.14 -1.93 6.80
N ARG A 236 6.94 -1.42 6.51
CA ARG A 236 5.71 -2.10 6.90
C ARG A 236 5.51 -3.35 6.06
N GLU A 237 4.84 -4.35 6.64
CA GLU A 237 4.32 -5.47 5.86
C GLU A 237 3.40 -4.94 4.75
N GLY A 238 3.69 -5.29 3.52
CA GLY A 238 2.96 -4.90 2.34
C GLY A 238 3.77 -5.26 1.10
N ASP A 239 3.10 -5.41 -0.03
CA ASP A 239 3.77 -5.66 -1.29
C ASP A 239 4.56 -4.41 -1.69
N VAL A 240 5.87 -4.54 -1.76
CA VAL A 240 6.71 -3.54 -2.42
C VAL A 240 6.47 -3.71 -3.92
N PRO A 241 5.90 -2.72 -4.63
CA PRO A 241 5.51 -2.87 -6.03
C PRO A 241 6.74 -2.72 -6.95
N ILE A 242 7.75 -3.57 -6.75
CA ILE A 242 8.95 -3.63 -7.61
C ILE A 242 8.97 -5.02 -8.24
N SER A 243 8.73 -5.07 -9.54
CA SER A 243 8.97 -6.26 -10.34
C SER A 243 10.30 -6.13 -11.08
N PRO A 244 11.09 -7.22 -11.20
CA PRO A 244 12.26 -7.24 -12.07
C PRO A 244 11.96 -6.80 -13.51
N ASN A 245 10.72 -6.99 -13.98
CA ASN A 245 10.27 -6.60 -15.31
C ASN A 245 10.15 -5.07 -15.52
N ASP A 246 10.18 -4.29 -14.44
CA ASP A 246 10.04 -2.82 -14.49
C ASP A 246 11.39 -2.11 -14.65
N VAL A 247 12.49 -2.84 -14.63
CA VAL A 247 13.87 -2.31 -14.70
C VAL A 247 14.55 -2.75 -15.99
N ALA A 248 15.14 -1.81 -16.72
CA ALA A 248 15.94 -2.10 -17.92
C ALA A 248 17.35 -2.60 -17.50
N PHE A 249 17.51 -3.91 -17.45
CA PHE A 249 18.79 -4.56 -17.16
C PHE A 249 19.67 -4.70 -18.38
N ARG A 250 21.00 -4.73 -18.20
CA ARG A 250 22.00 -5.00 -19.24
C ARG A 250 22.95 -6.12 -18.78
N GLY A 251 23.35 -6.95 -19.72
CA GLY A 251 24.30 -8.04 -19.45
C GLY A 251 23.84 -8.96 -18.30
N SER A 252 24.65 -9.11 -17.28
CA SER A 252 24.37 -9.98 -16.13
C SER A 252 23.53 -9.31 -15.03
N GLN A 253 23.08 -8.08 -15.21
CA GLN A 253 22.39 -7.34 -14.15
C GLN A 253 21.09 -7.98 -13.70
N GLU A 254 20.30 -8.56 -14.60
CA GLU A 254 19.03 -9.21 -14.27
C GLU A 254 19.23 -10.41 -13.32
N ASP A 255 20.15 -11.31 -13.70
CA ASP A 255 20.43 -12.50 -12.90
C ASP A 255 21.07 -12.15 -11.56
N VAL A 256 21.96 -11.14 -11.53
CA VAL A 256 22.57 -10.65 -10.30
C VAL A 256 21.53 -9.98 -9.41
N PHE A 257 20.61 -9.21 -9.96
CA PHE A 257 19.54 -8.58 -9.19
C PHE A 257 18.69 -9.65 -8.49
N ALA A 258 18.23 -10.68 -9.21
CA ALA A 258 17.47 -11.77 -8.65
C ALA A 258 18.24 -12.48 -7.53
N TRP A 259 19.52 -12.79 -7.76
CA TRP A 259 20.39 -13.42 -6.77
C TRP A 259 20.63 -12.55 -5.53
N VAL A 260 20.84 -11.22 -5.69
CA VAL A 260 21.01 -10.27 -4.57
C VAL A 260 19.74 -10.18 -3.74
N MET A 261 18.58 -10.07 -4.38
CA MET A 261 17.29 -9.99 -3.68
C MET A 261 17.00 -11.27 -2.88
N GLU A 262 17.25 -12.44 -3.46
CA GLU A 262 17.15 -13.74 -2.75
C GLU A 262 18.12 -13.80 -1.57
N SER A 263 19.37 -13.37 -1.76
CA SER A 263 20.41 -13.37 -0.73
C SER A 263 20.10 -12.39 0.42
N LEU A 264 19.46 -11.27 0.13
CA LEU A 264 19.01 -10.31 1.16
C LEU A 264 17.82 -10.87 1.94
N HIS A 265 16.92 -11.58 1.28
CA HIS A 265 15.75 -12.19 1.91
C HIS A 265 16.15 -13.38 2.83
N ASN A 266 17.04 -14.24 2.36
CA ASN A 266 17.49 -15.42 3.10
C ASN A 266 18.53 -15.09 4.19
N GLY A 267 19.16 -13.93 4.16
CA GLY A 267 20.17 -13.48 5.15
C GLY A 267 19.61 -12.72 6.36
N GLY A 268 18.29 -12.58 6.48
CA GLY A 268 17.62 -11.84 7.58
C GLY A 268 17.40 -12.61 8.88
N GLY A 269 17.93 -13.83 9.05
CA GLY A 269 17.91 -14.57 10.31
C GLY A 269 19.15 -14.27 11.16
N PRO A 270 19.02 -14.16 12.52
CA PRO A 270 20.19 -14.03 13.37
C PRO A 270 21.07 -15.27 13.22
N ASN A 271 22.32 -15.04 12.88
CA ASN A 271 23.36 -16.09 12.92
C ASN A 271 23.63 -16.39 14.39
N ASP A 272 22.81 -17.30 14.98
CA ASP A 272 23.12 -17.91 16.25
C ASP A 272 24.33 -18.82 16.04
N GLY A 273 25.43 -18.43 16.66
CA GLY A 273 26.70 -19.11 16.59
C GLY A 273 26.63 -20.59 16.95
N ARG A 274 27.28 -21.40 16.13
CA ARG A 274 27.99 -22.63 16.54
C ARG A 274 29.39 -22.61 15.97
#